data_fc8bd9a5e2bd88130d4084553bc6ee57
#
_entry.id   fc8bd9a5e2bd88130d4084553bc6ee57
#
_cell.length_a   1.000
_cell.length_b   1.000
_cell.length_c   1.000
_cell.angle_alpha   90.00
_cell.angle_beta   90.00
_cell.angle_gamma   90.00
#
_symmetry.space_group_name_H-M   'P 1'
#
loop_
_entity.id
_entity.type
_entity.pdbx_description
1 polymer ?
#
loop_
_entity_poly.entity_id
_entity_poly.type
_entity_poly.pdbx_seq_one_letter_code
_entity_poly.pdbx_strand_id
1 'polypeptide(L)'
;MKKNVLIIFVLFITTQLSAQLTYKDVAPIFYKNCTSCHNEFGHGMPFMNYTQTSNYATSIEIALNENEMPPWSPDSSYTRFTHERYISKTEKDMILDWISGGATKGDTTKAPVPPVYTKYHINATPDLELTIPTFTSNASNDDSYVCFSLPTGLTQDRIVKAFEIVAGNPAIVHHVIVNVDTLGTTTDDLSGKCYQITGDFSLGGFAPGAPPTIFPSRAPLKMGIRIKKSSKIVLQVHYPAGSVGEKDNTKIRIYFYPVGTTGIRPVVV
;
A
#
# COMPACT_ATOMS: atom_id res chain seq x y z
N MET A 1 1.43 -59.54 -61.77
CA MET A 1 0.55 -59.16 -60.68
C MET A 1 1.36 -58.19 -59.74
N LYS A 2 1.12 -56.91 -59.87
CA LYS A 2 1.81 -55.88 -58.97
C LYS A 2 0.92 -55.70 -57.77
N LYS A 3 1.43 -56.00 -56.54
CA LYS A 3 0.74 -55.76 -55.28
C LYS A 3 0.98 -54.30 -54.87
N ASN A 4 -0.06 -53.49 -54.94
CA ASN A 4 -0.01 -52.10 -54.35
C ASN A 4 -0.16 -52.22 -52.84
N VAL A 5 0.89 -51.82 -52.09
CA VAL A 5 0.85 -51.69 -50.66
C VAL A 5 0.39 -50.27 -50.36
N LEU A 6 -0.80 -50.10 -49.81
CA LEU A 6 -1.35 -48.84 -49.34
C LEU A 6 -0.81 -48.58 -47.95
N ILE A 7 0.13 -47.61 -47.81
CA ILE A 7 0.64 -47.16 -46.49
C ILE A 7 -0.32 -46.08 -45.97
N ILE A 8 -1.12 -46.46 -44.97
CA ILE A 8 -1.97 -45.51 -44.25
C ILE A 8 -1.10 -44.75 -43.21
N PHE A 9 -0.83 -43.47 -43.46
CA PHE A 9 -0.15 -42.60 -42.54
C PHE A 9 -1.18 -42.10 -41.50
N VAL A 10 -1.19 -42.68 -40.30
CA VAL A 10 -2.02 -42.20 -39.19
C VAL A 10 -1.31 -41.01 -38.58
N LEU A 11 -1.83 -39.80 -38.85
CA LEU A 11 -1.37 -38.57 -38.22
C LEU A 11 -1.87 -38.56 -36.77
N PHE A 12 -1.00 -38.86 -35.81
CA PHE A 12 -1.26 -38.62 -34.39
C PHE A 12 -1.21 -37.12 -34.12
N ILE A 13 -2.36 -36.46 -34.12
CA ILE A 13 -2.51 -35.11 -33.60
C ILE A 13 -2.46 -35.23 -32.08
N THR A 14 -1.28 -35.04 -31.49
CA THR A 14 -1.15 -34.86 -30.04
C THR A 14 -1.68 -33.48 -29.70
N THR A 15 -2.94 -33.38 -29.32
CA THR A 15 -3.47 -32.18 -28.64
C THR A 15 -2.75 -32.11 -27.32
N GLN A 16 -1.86 -31.14 -27.16
CA GLN A 16 -1.31 -30.77 -25.87
C GLN A 16 -2.49 -30.22 -25.08
N LEU A 17 -3.09 -31.01 -24.20
CA LEU A 17 -4.01 -30.51 -23.18
C LEU A 17 -3.18 -29.67 -22.19
N SER A 18 -3.04 -28.39 -22.47
CA SER A 18 -2.57 -27.46 -21.43
C SER A 18 -3.59 -27.50 -20.32
N ALA A 19 -3.17 -27.86 -19.10
CA ALA A 19 -4.09 -27.87 -17.96
C ALA A 19 -4.57 -26.44 -17.75
N GLN A 20 -5.89 -26.25 -17.76
CA GLN A 20 -6.50 -24.94 -17.55
C GLN A 20 -6.09 -24.41 -16.17
N LEU A 21 -5.57 -23.18 -16.14
CA LEU A 21 -5.24 -22.49 -14.89
C LEU A 21 -6.49 -22.27 -14.05
N THR A 22 -6.35 -22.47 -12.76
CA THR A 22 -7.42 -22.26 -11.78
C THR A 22 -6.93 -21.30 -10.69
N TYR A 23 -7.83 -20.85 -9.82
CA TYR A 23 -7.48 -19.86 -8.79
C TYR A 23 -6.28 -20.29 -7.92
N LYS A 24 -6.15 -21.58 -7.57
CA LYS A 24 -5.00 -22.06 -6.77
C LYS A 24 -3.65 -21.79 -7.41
N ASP A 25 -3.60 -21.67 -8.74
CA ASP A 25 -2.37 -21.48 -9.51
C ASP A 25 -1.95 -20.00 -9.51
N VAL A 26 -2.91 -19.06 -9.43
CA VAL A 26 -2.69 -17.61 -9.45
C VAL A 26 -2.79 -16.96 -8.06
N ALA A 27 -3.45 -17.59 -7.08
CA ALA A 27 -3.56 -17.06 -5.72
C ALA A 27 -2.22 -16.66 -5.08
N PRO A 28 -1.13 -17.47 -5.22
CA PRO A 28 0.19 -17.10 -4.70
C PRO A 28 0.70 -15.77 -5.30
N ILE A 29 0.39 -15.51 -6.56
CA ILE A 29 0.81 -14.30 -7.28
C ILE A 29 0.06 -13.09 -6.74
N PHE A 30 -1.26 -13.20 -6.54
CA PHE A 30 -2.07 -12.15 -5.90
C PHE A 30 -1.59 -11.86 -4.48
N TYR A 31 -1.33 -12.90 -3.69
CA TYR A 31 -0.88 -12.75 -2.29
C TYR A 31 0.48 -12.08 -2.18
N LYS A 32 1.38 -12.35 -3.11
CA LYS A 32 2.72 -11.76 -3.16
C LYS A 32 2.70 -10.30 -3.64
N ASN A 33 1.94 -10.01 -4.72
CA ASN A 33 2.12 -8.75 -5.46
C ASN A 33 0.96 -7.75 -5.26
N CYS A 34 -0.23 -8.19 -4.83
CA CYS A 34 -1.44 -7.37 -4.87
C CYS A 34 -2.03 -7.12 -3.48
N THR A 35 -2.12 -8.16 -2.64
CA THR A 35 -2.90 -8.10 -1.39
C THR A 35 -2.31 -7.22 -0.30
N SER A 36 -1.05 -6.77 -0.41
CA SER A 36 -0.50 -5.75 0.50
C SER A 36 -1.28 -4.42 0.44
N CYS A 37 -1.89 -4.12 -0.71
CA CYS A 37 -2.77 -2.97 -0.91
C CYS A 37 -4.23 -3.38 -1.01
N HIS A 38 -4.53 -4.51 -1.68
CA HIS A 38 -5.87 -5.00 -1.93
C HIS A 38 -6.32 -6.00 -0.85
N ASN A 39 -6.54 -5.49 0.36
CA ASN A 39 -7.06 -6.21 1.52
C ASN A 39 -8.11 -5.36 2.26
N GLU A 40 -8.70 -5.88 3.32
CA GLU A 40 -9.77 -5.21 4.07
C GLU A 40 -9.36 -3.89 4.77
N PHE A 41 -8.06 -3.67 4.98
CA PHE A 41 -7.50 -2.46 5.59
C PHE A 41 -6.74 -1.60 4.59
N GLY A 42 -6.67 -2.04 3.33
CA GLY A 42 -5.93 -1.40 2.25
C GLY A 42 -6.80 -0.53 1.35
N HIS A 43 -6.18 -0.04 0.28
CA HIS A 43 -6.85 0.79 -0.72
C HIS A 43 -7.47 -0.09 -1.81
N GLY A 44 -8.71 0.21 -2.19
CA GLY A 44 -9.42 -0.49 -3.26
C GLY A 44 -10.03 -1.83 -2.86
N MET A 45 -10.39 -2.63 -3.87
CA MET A 45 -11.07 -3.89 -3.69
C MET A 45 -10.13 -4.97 -3.15
N PRO A 46 -10.53 -5.79 -2.19
CA PRO A 46 -9.70 -6.87 -1.68
C PRO A 46 -9.60 -8.02 -2.69
N PHE A 47 -8.42 -8.68 -2.77
CA PHE A 47 -8.15 -9.87 -3.59
C PHE A 47 -7.73 -11.07 -2.75
N MET A 48 -8.34 -11.21 -1.56
CA MET A 48 -7.95 -12.20 -0.55
C MET A 48 -8.50 -13.60 -0.80
N ASN A 49 -9.46 -13.77 -1.72
CA ASN A 49 -10.07 -15.04 -2.06
C ASN A 49 -10.59 -15.05 -3.50
N TYR A 50 -10.97 -16.25 -3.97
CA TYR A 50 -11.48 -16.42 -5.33
C TYR A 50 -12.58 -15.44 -5.70
N THR A 51 -13.63 -15.35 -4.87
CA THR A 51 -14.80 -14.51 -5.17
C THR A 51 -14.42 -13.03 -5.29
N GLN A 52 -13.61 -12.55 -4.36
CA GLN A 52 -13.12 -11.16 -4.40
C GLN A 52 -12.30 -10.90 -5.67
N THR A 53 -11.40 -11.82 -6.02
CA THR A 53 -10.51 -11.65 -7.18
C THR A 53 -11.26 -11.80 -8.51
N SER A 54 -12.10 -12.84 -8.66
CA SER A 54 -12.79 -13.12 -9.91
C SER A 54 -13.84 -12.07 -10.28
N ASN A 55 -14.46 -11.42 -9.30
CA ASN A 55 -15.41 -10.33 -9.53
C ASN A 55 -14.78 -9.11 -10.24
N TYR A 56 -13.49 -8.96 -10.15
CA TYR A 56 -12.72 -7.86 -10.76
C TYR A 56 -11.77 -8.34 -11.87
N ALA A 57 -11.97 -9.54 -12.39
CA ALA A 57 -11.06 -10.14 -13.41
C ALA A 57 -10.82 -9.19 -14.60
N THR A 58 -11.87 -8.61 -15.18
CA THR A 58 -11.74 -7.66 -16.31
C THR A 58 -10.97 -6.40 -15.93
N SER A 59 -11.22 -5.82 -14.75
CA SER A 59 -10.50 -4.64 -14.29
C SER A 59 -9.02 -4.95 -14.02
N ILE A 60 -8.73 -6.14 -13.49
CA ILE A 60 -7.37 -6.63 -13.27
C ILE A 60 -6.64 -6.80 -14.61
N GLU A 61 -7.31 -7.38 -15.61
CA GLU A 61 -6.75 -7.55 -16.95
C GLU A 61 -6.37 -6.21 -17.58
N ILE A 62 -7.26 -5.22 -17.52
CA ILE A 62 -7.02 -3.88 -18.05
C ILE A 62 -5.82 -3.25 -17.34
N ALA A 63 -5.83 -3.20 -16.00
CA ALA A 63 -4.79 -2.55 -15.20
C ALA A 63 -3.41 -3.22 -15.39
N LEU A 64 -3.35 -4.53 -15.58
CA LEU A 64 -2.12 -5.24 -15.90
C LEU A 64 -1.63 -4.92 -17.31
N ASN A 65 -2.53 -4.91 -18.32
CA ASN A 65 -2.15 -4.64 -19.72
C ASN A 65 -1.67 -3.19 -19.91
N GLU A 66 -2.27 -2.24 -19.21
CA GLU A 66 -1.89 -0.83 -19.23
C GLU A 66 -0.69 -0.51 -18.31
N ASN A 67 -0.19 -1.51 -17.58
CA ASN A 67 0.89 -1.39 -16.59
C ASN A 67 0.60 -0.38 -15.47
N GLU A 68 -0.66 -0.18 -15.14
CA GLU A 68 -1.09 0.63 -14.00
C GLU A 68 -0.86 -0.10 -12.68
N MET A 69 -0.96 -1.45 -12.70
CA MET A 69 -0.76 -2.30 -11.53
C MET A 69 0.30 -3.40 -11.77
N PRO A 70 1.14 -3.69 -10.77
CA PRO A 70 1.36 -2.91 -9.52
C PRO A 70 1.87 -1.49 -9.85
N PRO A 71 1.60 -0.48 -8.98
CA PRO A 71 2.00 0.91 -9.23
C PRO A 71 3.51 1.08 -9.01
N TRP A 72 4.31 0.71 -10.01
CA TRP A 72 5.76 0.72 -9.96
C TRP A 72 6.34 1.29 -11.27
N SER A 73 6.74 2.56 -11.25
CA SER A 73 7.28 3.26 -12.42
C SER A 73 8.77 3.01 -12.71
N PRO A 74 9.65 2.69 -11.72
CA PRO A 74 11.07 2.48 -12.00
C PRO A 74 11.32 1.29 -12.92
N ASP A 75 12.26 1.46 -13.86
CA ASP A 75 12.72 0.40 -14.75
C ASP A 75 13.53 -0.64 -13.98
N SER A 76 12.96 -1.82 -13.80
CA SER A 76 13.57 -2.94 -13.07
C SER A 76 14.77 -3.56 -13.80
N SER A 77 15.00 -3.23 -15.08
CA SER A 77 16.19 -3.65 -15.84
C SER A 77 17.39 -2.75 -15.55
N TYR A 78 17.15 -1.50 -15.15
CA TYR A 78 18.20 -0.55 -14.80
C TYR A 78 18.77 -0.80 -13.40
N THR A 79 17.89 -0.94 -12.38
CA THR A 79 18.28 -1.25 -11.00
C THR A 79 17.12 -1.85 -10.22
N ARG A 80 17.46 -2.47 -9.08
CA ARG A 80 16.48 -3.07 -8.17
C ARG A 80 16.46 -2.28 -6.85
N PHE A 81 15.28 -2.12 -6.28
CA PHE A 81 15.05 -1.38 -5.05
C PHE A 81 14.56 -2.31 -3.93
N THR A 82 14.88 -1.95 -2.70
CA THR A 82 14.27 -2.60 -1.54
C THR A 82 12.78 -2.28 -1.51
N HIS A 83 11.95 -3.31 -1.28
CA HIS A 83 10.48 -3.20 -1.25
C HIS A 83 9.85 -2.76 -2.58
N GLU A 84 10.54 -2.98 -3.72
CA GLU A 84 9.94 -2.73 -5.03
C GLU A 84 8.66 -3.55 -5.25
N ARG A 85 7.73 -2.98 -5.99
CA ARG A 85 6.46 -3.61 -6.37
C ARG A 85 6.53 -4.07 -7.81
N TYR A 86 7.20 -5.19 -8.04
CA TYR A 86 7.46 -5.71 -9.36
C TYR A 86 6.79 -7.06 -9.55
N ILE A 87 5.95 -7.16 -10.58
CA ILE A 87 5.42 -8.43 -11.07
C ILE A 87 6.26 -8.89 -12.26
N SER A 88 6.73 -10.14 -12.24
CA SER A 88 7.47 -10.68 -13.38
C SER A 88 6.54 -10.92 -14.58
N LYS A 89 7.12 -10.91 -15.77
CA LYS A 89 6.34 -11.22 -17.00
C LYS A 89 5.60 -12.55 -16.89
N THR A 90 6.25 -13.57 -16.35
CA THR A 90 5.64 -14.90 -16.18
C THR A 90 4.45 -14.83 -15.22
N GLU A 91 4.57 -14.14 -14.08
CA GLU A 91 3.46 -13.99 -13.13
C GLU A 91 2.30 -13.20 -13.75
N LYS A 92 2.60 -12.15 -14.51
CA LYS A 92 1.60 -11.35 -15.25
C LYS A 92 0.87 -12.22 -16.28
N ASP A 93 1.62 -12.94 -17.12
CA ASP A 93 1.06 -13.82 -18.14
C ASP A 93 0.15 -14.89 -17.52
N MET A 94 0.56 -15.52 -16.40
CA MET A 94 -0.27 -16.50 -15.69
C MET A 94 -1.62 -15.93 -15.23
N ILE A 95 -1.65 -14.70 -14.72
CA ILE A 95 -2.91 -14.05 -14.33
C ILE A 95 -3.77 -13.80 -15.58
N LEU A 96 -3.19 -13.27 -16.65
CA LEU A 96 -3.90 -12.98 -17.89
C LEU A 96 -4.46 -14.26 -18.56
N ASP A 97 -3.69 -15.34 -18.55
CA ASP A 97 -4.11 -16.65 -19.05
C ASP A 97 -5.25 -17.24 -18.20
N TRP A 98 -5.19 -17.07 -16.87
CA TRP A 98 -6.29 -17.48 -15.99
C TRP A 98 -7.57 -16.69 -16.27
N ILE A 99 -7.46 -15.37 -16.48
CA ILE A 99 -8.62 -14.52 -16.79
C ILE A 99 -9.21 -14.88 -18.15
N SER A 100 -8.37 -14.97 -19.20
CA SER A 100 -8.81 -15.33 -20.55
C SER A 100 -9.40 -16.74 -20.63
N GLY A 101 -8.96 -17.64 -19.75
CA GLY A 101 -9.54 -18.98 -19.55
C GLY A 101 -10.86 -19.00 -18.78
N GLY A 102 -11.46 -17.81 -18.50
CA GLY A 102 -12.75 -17.67 -17.80
C GLY A 102 -12.62 -17.59 -16.28
N ALA A 103 -11.45 -17.21 -15.76
CA ALA A 103 -11.16 -17.04 -14.34
C ALA A 103 -11.64 -18.24 -13.49
N THR A 104 -11.32 -19.42 -13.90
CA THR A 104 -11.86 -20.68 -13.36
C THR A 104 -11.51 -20.84 -11.88
N LYS A 105 -12.51 -21.21 -11.07
CA LYS A 105 -12.36 -21.40 -9.61
C LYS A 105 -11.43 -22.57 -9.26
N GLY A 106 -11.69 -23.73 -9.84
CA GLY A 106 -11.02 -24.97 -9.48
C GLY A 106 -11.25 -25.38 -8.01
N ASP A 107 -10.35 -26.19 -7.48
CA ASP A 107 -10.36 -26.62 -6.07
C ASP A 107 -9.61 -25.59 -5.21
N THR A 108 -10.34 -24.66 -4.61
CA THR A 108 -9.76 -23.59 -3.79
C THR A 108 -9.20 -24.08 -2.43
N THR A 109 -9.49 -25.33 -2.02
CA THR A 109 -8.89 -25.89 -0.82
C THR A 109 -7.39 -26.18 -0.98
N LYS A 110 -6.93 -26.23 -2.24
CA LYS A 110 -5.52 -26.38 -2.61
C LYS A 110 -4.80 -25.05 -2.83
N ALA A 111 -5.52 -23.94 -2.75
CA ALA A 111 -4.87 -22.62 -2.75
C ALA A 111 -4.13 -22.39 -1.43
N PRO A 112 -3.03 -21.61 -1.43
CA PRO A 112 -2.36 -21.27 -0.18
C PRO A 112 -3.28 -20.44 0.72
N VAL A 113 -3.01 -20.50 2.03
CA VAL A 113 -3.70 -19.63 3.00
C VAL A 113 -3.37 -18.17 2.70
N PRO A 114 -4.38 -17.28 2.59
CA PRO A 114 -4.13 -15.87 2.36
C PRO A 114 -3.35 -15.24 3.52
N PRO A 115 -2.52 -14.21 3.24
CA PRO A 115 -1.87 -13.43 4.28
C PRO A 115 -2.89 -12.81 5.25
N VAL A 116 -2.49 -12.64 6.50
CA VAL A 116 -3.29 -11.92 7.49
C VAL A 116 -2.81 -10.48 7.55
N TYR A 117 -3.72 -9.54 7.31
CA TYR A 117 -3.46 -8.12 7.46
C TYR A 117 -4.15 -7.59 8.71
N THR A 118 -3.60 -6.54 9.29
CA THR A 118 -4.14 -5.87 10.47
C THR A 118 -4.20 -4.37 10.22
N LYS A 119 -5.16 -3.71 10.84
CA LYS A 119 -5.31 -2.26 10.75
C LYS A 119 -4.07 -1.51 11.25
N TYR A 120 -3.38 -2.07 12.24
CA TYR A 120 -2.16 -1.51 12.83
C TYR A 120 -0.99 -2.43 12.51
N HIS A 121 0.03 -1.89 11.84
CA HIS A 121 1.22 -2.66 11.47
C HIS A 121 2.20 -2.80 12.65
N ILE A 122 2.24 -1.80 13.55
CA ILE A 122 3.03 -1.87 14.77
C ILE A 122 2.15 -2.41 15.90
N ASN A 123 2.37 -3.66 16.28
CA ASN A 123 1.63 -4.32 17.37
C ASN A 123 2.14 -3.85 18.74
N ALA A 124 1.95 -2.57 19.05
CA ALA A 124 2.27 -1.96 20.33
C ALA A 124 1.34 -0.77 20.58
N THR A 125 1.16 -0.40 21.85
CA THR A 125 0.47 0.85 22.21
C THR A 125 1.37 2.02 21.83
N PRO A 126 0.88 3.02 21.06
CA PRO A 126 1.65 4.21 20.75
C PRO A 126 1.86 5.08 21.99
N ASP A 127 2.98 5.78 22.03
CA ASP A 127 3.23 6.80 23.07
C ASP A 127 2.41 8.07 22.82
N LEU A 128 2.08 8.34 21.54
CA LEU A 128 1.24 9.47 21.12
C LEU A 128 0.40 9.03 19.90
N GLU A 129 -0.90 9.22 20.00
CA GLU A 129 -1.83 9.06 18.88
C GLU A 129 -2.55 10.38 18.62
N LEU A 130 -2.45 10.90 17.39
CA LEU A 130 -3.15 12.10 16.96
C LEU A 130 -4.10 11.70 15.83
N THR A 131 -5.34 12.16 15.92
CA THR A 131 -6.38 11.89 14.92
C THR A 131 -6.86 13.21 14.36
N ILE A 132 -6.99 13.31 13.03
CA ILE A 132 -7.64 14.48 12.41
C ILE A 132 -9.10 14.56 12.86
N PRO A 133 -9.67 15.76 12.99
CA PRO A 133 -11.13 15.89 13.09
C PRO A 133 -11.80 15.16 11.94
N THR A 134 -12.97 14.56 12.18
CA THR A 134 -13.71 13.93 11.08
C THR A 134 -13.91 14.92 9.95
N PHE A 135 -13.30 14.64 8.82
CA PHE A 135 -13.37 15.47 7.61
C PHE A 135 -14.28 14.80 6.59
N THR A 136 -15.11 15.59 5.94
CA THR A 136 -15.91 15.14 4.80
C THR A 136 -15.23 15.62 3.53
N SER A 137 -14.82 14.69 2.67
CA SER A 137 -14.11 15.01 1.42
C SER A 137 -14.94 15.94 0.54
N ASN A 138 -14.28 16.94 -0.02
CA ASN A 138 -14.82 17.87 -1.00
C ASN A 138 -14.30 17.61 -2.44
N ALA A 139 -13.58 16.49 -2.64
CA ALA A 139 -13.00 16.10 -3.93
C ALA A 139 -14.07 15.55 -4.88
N SER A 140 -14.68 16.43 -5.66
CA SER A 140 -15.72 16.10 -6.65
C SER A 140 -15.08 15.69 -7.98
N ASN A 141 -14.76 16.65 -8.84
CA ASN A 141 -14.17 16.43 -10.16
C ASN A 141 -12.64 16.48 -10.13
N ASP A 142 -12.07 17.11 -9.11
CA ASP A 142 -10.65 17.30 -8.93
C ASP A 142 -10.22 16.70 -7.59
N ASP A 143 -8.93 16.36 -7.53
CA ASP A 143 -8.26 15.93 -6.30
C ASP A 143 -8.27 17.04 -5.24
N SER A 144 -8.39 16.67 -3.97
CA SER A 144 -8.34 17.58 -2.83
C SER A 144 -7.16 17.29 -1.92
N TYR A 145 -6.41 18.32 -1.59
CA TYR A 145 -5.26 18.30 -0.68
C TYR A 145 -5.59 19.15 0.55
N VAL A 146 -5.67 18.51 1.71
CA VAL A 146 -6.11 19.16 2.95
C VAL A 146 -5.03 19.01 4.00
N CYS A 147 -4.69 20.10 4.69
CA CYS A 147 -3.69 20.10 5.74
C CYS A 147 -4.33 20.26 7.12
N PHE A 148 -4.03 19.31 8.00
CA PHE A 148 -4.44 19.33 9.42
C PHE A 148 -3.23 19.58 10.30
N SER A 149 -3.35 20.53 11.22
CA SER A 149 -2.30 20.94 12.15
C SER A 149 -2.65 20.46 13.56
N LEU A 150 -2.02 19.37 13.98
CA LEU A 150 -2.36 18.64 15.21
C LEU A 150 -1.37 18.94 16.34
N PRO A 151 -1.79 19.58 17.44
CA PRO A 151 -0.92 19.78 18.59
C PRO A 151 -0.45 18.46 19.20
N THR A 152 0.86 18.33 19.46
CA THR A 152 1.41 17.10 20.08
C THR A 152 1.12 17.01 21.58
N GLY A 153 0.89 18.13 22.26
CA GLY A 153 0.74 18.16 23.71
C GLY A 153 2.04 17.81 24.48
N LEU A 154 3.18 17.70 23.79
CA LEU A 154 4.44 17.33 24.42
C LEU A 154 4.93 18.44 25.35
N THR A 155 5.23 18.07 26.60
CA THR A 155 5.78 18.97 27.62
C THR A 155 7.31 19.00 27.65
N GLN A 156 7.94 18.06 26.97
CA GLN A 156 9.40 17.96 26.78
C GLN A 156 9.73 17.40 25.40
N ASP A 157 10.96 17.60 24.96
CA ASP A 157 11.44 17.02 23.70
C ASP A 157 11.39 15.50 23.75
N ARG A 158 10.96 14.89 22.67
CA ARG A 158 10.92 13.43 22.51
C ARG A 158 11.65 13.02 21.23
N ILE A 159 12.12 11.80 21.19
CA ILE A 159 12.78 11.24 20.00
C ILE A 159 11.93 10.11 19.46
N VAL A 160 11.44 10.27 18.23
CA VAL A 160 10.65 9.28 17.50
C VAL A 160 11.55 8.12 17.10
N LYS A 161 11.18 6.91 17.45
CA LYS A 161 11.81 5.66 16.99
C LYS A 161 11.02 4.97 15.89
N ALA A 162 9.71 5.25 15.83
CA ALA A 162 8.84 4.72 14.79
C ALA A 162 7.54 5.55 14.72
N PHE A 163 6.89 5.52 13.58
CA PHE A 163 5.51 5.99 13.43
C PHE A 163 4.79 5.21 12.33
N GLU A 164 3.48 5.22 12.40
CA GLU A 164 2.61 4.71 11.35
C GLU A 164 1.41 5.65 11.13
N ILE A 165 1.00 5.77 9.89
CA ILE A 165 -0.24 6.42 9.50
C ILE A 165 -1.30 5.34 9.32
N VAL A 166 -2.47 5.59 9.86
CA VAL A 166 -3.62 4.71 9.74
C VAL A 166 -4.74 5.50 9.07
N ALA A 167 -4.99 5.22 7.81
CA ALA A 167 -6.09 5.81 7.07
C ALA A 167 -7.42 5.53 7.80
N GLY A 168 -8.20 6.55 8.04
CA GLY A 168 -9.52 6.42 8.66
C GLY A 168 -10.50 5.78 7.67
N ASN A 169 -10.43 6.24 6.42
CA ASN A 169 -11.15 5.65 5.29
C ASN A 169 -10.14 5.27 4.19
N PRO A 170 -9.66 4.02 4.17
CA PRO A 170 -8.65 3.60 3.20
C PRO A 170 -9.14 3.63 1.74
N ALA A 171 -10.45 3.72 1.50
CA ALA A 171 -10.99 3.83 0.15
C ALA A 171 -10.72 5.20 -0.50
N ILE A 172 -10.56 6.25 0.29
CA ILE A 172 -10.42 7.62 -0.21
C ILE A 172 -9.12 8.31 0.22
N VAL A 173 -8.33 7.76 1.13
CA VAL A 173 -7.04 8.32 1.52
C VAL A 173 -5.97 7.78 0.56
N HIS A 174 -5.60 8.59 -0.44
CA HIS A 174 -4.62 8.19 -1.46
C HIS A 174 -3.19 8.23 -0.93
N HIS A 175 -2.80 9.31 -0.27
CA HIS A 175 -1.54 9.38 0.48
C HIS A 175 -1.60 10.45 1.57
N VAL A 176 -0.65 10.38 2.49
CA VAL A 176 -0.46 11.37 3.55
C VAL A 176 1.01 11.76 3.61
N ILE A 177 1.29 13.07 3.60
CA ILE A 177 2.61 13.61 3.91
C ILE A 177 2.59 14.16 5.33
N VAL A 178 3.67 13.98 6.07
CA VAL A 178 3.78 14.37 7.47
C VAL A 178 4.95 15.31 7.67
N ASN A 179 4.66 16.52 8.11
CA ASN A 179 5.68 17.48 8.54
C ASN A 179 5.57 17.78 10.04
N VAL A 180 6.62 18.32 10.58
CA VAL A 180 6.70 18.80 11.98
C VAL A 180 6.87 20.30 11.96
N ASP A 181 5.97 21.00 12.67
CA ASP A 181 6.09 22.42 13.00
C ASP A 181 6.63 22.53 14.42
N THR A 182 7.89 22.92 14.56
CA THR A 182 8.57 23.01 15.86
C THR A 182 8.21 24.26 16.66
N LEU A 183 7.59 25.24 16.02
CA LEU A 183 7.13 26.49 16.65
C LEU A 183 5.66 26.38 17.09
N GLY A 184 4.91 25.44 16.55
CA GLY A 184 3.50 25.24 16.88
C GLY A 184 2.57 26.34 16.35
N THR A 185 2.96 27.00 15.25
CA THR A 185 2.25 28.15 14.70
C THR A 185 1.32 27.83 13.55
N THR A 186 1.49 26.67 12.92
CA THR A 186 0.66 26.25 11.77
C THR A 186 -0.82 26.12 12.14
N THR A 187 -1.67 26.31 11.15
CA THR A 187 -3.14 26.15 11.24
C THR A 187 -3.61 25.21 10.15
N ASP A 188 -4.84 24.72 10.30
CA ASP A 188 -5.46 23.90 9.26
C ASP A 188 -5.64 24.68 7.96
N ASP A 189 -5.45 24.00 6.82
CA ASP A 189 -5.91 24.46 5.51
C ASP A 189 -6.86 23.41 4.92
N LEU A 190 -8.14 23.67 5.04
CA LEU A 190 -9.23 22.79 4.60
C LEU A 190 -9.79 23.18 3.23
N SER A 191 -9.09 24.06 2.49
CA SER A 191 -9.53 24.58 1.20
C SER A 191 -9.59 23.52 0.09
N GLY A 192 -8.89 22.41 0.26
CA GLY A 192 -8.66 21.40 -0.79
C GLY A 192 -7.48 21.74 -1.71
N LYS A 193 -6.76 22.84 -1.44
CA LYS A 193 -5.63 23.34 -2.25
C LYS A 193 -4.32 23.46 -1.46
N CYS A 194 -4.20 22.74 -0.36
CA CYS A 194 -2.96 22.69 0.42
C CYS A 194 -1.88 21.88 -0.34
N TYR A 195 -1.43 22.39 -1.48
CA TYR A 195 -0.41 21.72 -2.32
C TYR A 195 1.00 21.77 -1.71
N GLN A 196 1.27 22.73 -0.84
CA GLN A 196 2.54 22.87 -0.15
C GLN A 196 2.29 22.72 1.35
N ILE A 197 2.69 21.56 1.88
CA ILE A 197 2.60 21.33 3.30
C ILE A 197 3.59 22.23 4.06
N THR A 198 3.11 22.90 5.08
CA THR A 198 3.92 23.73 5.99
C THR A 198 4.64 22.89 7.05
N GLY A 199 5.59 23.49 7.75
CA GLY A 199 6.39 22.87 8.82
C GLY A 199 7.89 23.02 8.55
N ASP A 200 8.70 22.72 9.58
CA ASP A 200 10.15 22.93 9.52
C ASP A 200 10.89 21.78 8.84
N PHE A 201 10.37 20.56 8.95
CA PHE A 201 10.95 19.38 8.32
C PHE A 201 9.91 18.27 8.13
N SER A 202 10.21 17.35 7.20
CA SER A 202 9.37 16.18 6.98
C SER A 202 9.64 15.08 8.01
N LEU A 203 8.59 14.43 8.52
CA LEU A 203 8.71 13.19 9.29
C LEU A 203 8.67 11.97 8.37
N GLY A 204 8.05 12.11 7.20
CA GLY A 204 7.83 11.05 6.22
C GLY A 204 6.41 11.08 5.67
N GLY A 205 5.88 9.92 5.28
CA GLY A 205 4.54 9.85 4.71
C GLY A 205 3.97 8.44 4.70
N PHE A 206 2.81 8.33 4.08
CA PHE A 206 2.07 7.09 3.87
C PHE A 206 1.56 7.04 2.43
N ALA A 207 1.66 5.87 1.84
CA ALA A 207 0.90 5.49 0.65
C ALA A 207 0.30 4.10 0.89
N PRO A 208 -0.78 3.71 0.22
CA PRO A 208 -1.39 2.39 0.38
C PRO A 208 -0.37 1.25 0.26
N GLY A 209 -0.41 0.33 1.22
CA GLY A 209 0.52 -0.79 1.30
C GLY A 209 1.96 -0.43 1.71
N ALA A 210 2.26 0.83 2.04
CA ALA A 210 3.57 1.18 2.60
C ALA A 210 3.70 0.63 4.03
N PRO A 211 4.88 0.09 4.39
CA PRO A 211 5.13 -0.30 5.77
C PRO A 211 5.25 0.93 6.68
N PRO A 212 5.09 0.76 8.00
CA PRO A 212 5.37 1.83 8.94
C PRO A 212 6.85 2.26 8.88
N THR A 213 7.12 3.50 9.21
CA THR A 213 8.50 3.98 9.36
C THR A 213 9.05 3.54 10.70
N ILE A 214 10.07 2.69 10.69
CA ILE A 214 10.75 2.17 11.89
C ILE A 214 12.24 2.46 11.75
N PHE A 215 12.77 3.33 12.61
CA PHE A 215 14.20 3.59 12.65
C PHE A 215 14.95 2.48 13.38
N PRO A 216 16.21 2.19 13.01
CA PRO A 216 17.06 1.31 13.79
C PRO A 216 17.05 1.74 15.27
N SER A 217 16.66 0.83 16.16
CA SER A 217 16.42 1.17 17.57
C SER A 217 17.23 0.34 18.57
N ARG A 218 18.15 -0.50 18.06
CA ARG A 218 19.03 -1.37 18.87
C ARG A 218 20.50 -1.01 18.68
N ALA A 219 21.32 -1.28 19.71
CA ALA A 219 22.75 -1.14 19.58
C ALA A 219 23.30 -2.06 18.45
N PRO A 220 24.36 -1.65 17.73
CA PRO A 220 25.11 -0.41 17.90
C PRO A 220 24.47 0.82 17.22
N LEU A 221 23.37 0.64 16.50
CA LEU A 221 22.74 1.72 15.73
C LEU A 221 21.35 2.02 16.31
N LYS A 222 21.26 3.13 17.04
CA LYS A 222 20.00 3.76 17.42
C LYS A 222 19.84 5.03 16.62
N MET A 223 18.70 5.22 15.97
CA MET A 223 18.40 6.40 15.16
C MET A 223 17.00 6.93 15.49
N GLY A 224 16.77 8.20 15.29
CA GLY A 224 15.45 8.79 15.49
C GLY A 224 15.39 10.26 15.15
N ILE A 225 14.18 10.79 15.09
CA ILE A 225 13.90 12.19 14.80
C ILE A 225 13.44 12.88 16.08
N ARG A 226 14.05 14.03 16.40
CA ARG A 226 13.65 14.82 17.57
C ARG A 226 12.42 15.66 17.21
N ILE A 227 11.40 15.56 18.04
CA ILE A 227 10.25 16.48 18.09
C ILE A 227 10.38 17.31 19.36
N LYS A 228 10.35 18.64 19.20
CA LYS A 228 10.41 19.57 20.34
C LYS A 228 9.10 19.59 21.12
N LYS A 229 9.17 20.00 22.38
CA LYS A 229 7.97 20.32 23.15
C LYS A 229 7.11 21.35 22.40
N SER A 230 5.81 21.26 22.59
CA SER A 230 4.82 22.17 21.98
C SER A 230 4.77 22.16 20.45
N SER A 231 5.50 21.25 19.77
CA SER A 231 5.40 21.09 18.32
C SER A 231 3.99 20.66 17.90
N LYS A 232 3.68 20.93 16.64
CA LYS A 232 2.52 20.32 15.95
C LYS A 232 2.99 19.32 14.90
N ILE A 233 2.15 18.34 14.64
CA ILE A 233 2.27 17.46 13.46
C ILE A 233 1.32 18.00 12.42
N VAL A 234 1.82 18.24 11.22
CA VAL A 234 1.02 18.67 10.07
C VAL A 234 0.85 17.47 9.16
N LEU A 235 -0.42 17.09 8.91
CA LEU A 235 -0.78 16.03 7.98
C LEU A 235 -1.39 16.66 6.75
N GLN A 236 -0.74 16.53 5.58
CA GLN A 236 -1.39 16.75 4.31
C GLN A 236 -2.02 15.45 3.86
N VAL A 237 -3.33 15.41 3.73
CA VAL A 237 -4.08 14.26 3.24
C VAL A 237 -4.57 14.53 1.83
N HIS A 238 -4.28 13.61 0.91
CA HIS A 238 -4.77 13.65 -0.46
C HIS A 238 -5.99 12.76 -0.60
N TYR A 239 -7.09 13.37 -1.02
CA TYR A 239 -8.34 12.71 -1.37
C TYR A 239 -8.53 12.78 -2.90
N PRO A 240 -8.67 11.65 -3.60
CA PRO A 240 -8.83 11.62 -5.06
C PRO A 240 -10.20 12.13 -5.48
N ALA A 241 -10.28 12.63 -6.70
CA ALA A 241 -11.52 12.99 -7.37
C ALA A 241 -12.57 11.88 -7.26
N GLY A 242 -13.84 12.24 -7.09
CA GLY A 242 -14.94 11.31 -6.89
C GLY A 242 -15.16 10.87 -5.44
N SER A 243 -14.35 11.29 -4.48
CA SER A 243 -14.51 10.94 -3.07
C SER A 243 -15.41 11.93 -2.28
N VAL A 244 -16.06 12.87 -2.96
CA VAL A 244 -16.91 13.88 -2.35
C VAL A 244 -18.00 13.25 -1.46
N GLY A 245 -18.15 13.78 -0.25
CA GLY A 245 -19.16 13.32 0.73
C GLY A 245 -18.68 12.16 1.62
N GLU A 246 -17.63 11.46 1.24
CA GLU A 246 -17.02 10.42 2.06
C GLU A 246 -16.30 11.02 3.28
N LYS A 247 -16.32 10.28 4.39
CA LYS A 247 -15.73 10.75 5.66
C LYS A 247 -14.42 10.05 5.95
N ASP A 248 -13.48 10.81 6.50
CA ASP A 248 -12.20 10.31 6.97
C ASP A 248 -11.86 10.82 8.38
N ASN A 249 -11.11 10.02 9.13
CA ASN A 249 -10.54 10.36 10.43
C ASN A 249 -9.15 9.73 10.57
N THR A 250 -8.32 9.93 9.56
CA THR A 250 -6.93 9.46 9.53
C THR A 250 -6.18 9.84 10.79
N LYS A 251 -5.32 8.95 11.23
CA LYS A 251 -4.51 9.15 12.43
C LYS A 251 -3.03 8.84 12.19
N ILE A 252 -2.19 9.46 13.02
CA ILE A 252 -0.79 9.11 13.16
C ILE A 252 -0.54 8.52 14.55
N ARG A 253 0.17 7.40 14.60
CA ARG A 253 0.62 6.72 15.82
C ARG A 253 2.13 6.83 15.92
N ILE A 254 2.63 7.46 16.98
CA ILE A 254 4.05 7.77 17.16
C ILE A 254 4.58 7.00 18.37
N TYR A 255 5.77 6.45 18.21
CA TYR A 255 6.47 5.66 19.20
C TYR A 255 7.79 6.34 19.53
N PHE A 256 8.02 6.67 20.79
CA PHE A 256 9.21 7.37 21.23
C PHE A 256 10.22 6.42 21.89
N TYR A 257 11.46 6.85 21.91
CA TYR A 257 12.41 6.30 22.88
C TYR A 257 12.02 6.69 24.30
N PRO A 258 12.27 5.83 25.30
CA PRO A 258 12.17 6.24 26.71
C PRO A 258 12.98 7.49 27.00
N VAL A 259 12.46 8.34 27.87
CA VAL A 259 13.18 9.56 28.32
C VAL A 259 14.53 9.16 28.93
N GLY A 260 15.59 9.91 28.61
CA GLY A 260 16.94 9.60 29.07
C GLY A 260 17.71 8.56 28.25
N THR A 261 17.11 8.02 27.17
CA THR A 261 17.85 7.11 26.27
C THR A 261 19.02 7.85 25.61
N THR A 262 20.22 7.28 25.73
CA THR A 262 21.47 7.84 25.17
C THR A 262 21.92 7.10 23.91
N GLY A 263 22.87 7.74 23.19
CA GLY A 263 23.49 7.13 21.99
C GLY A 263 22.57 7.07 20.77
N ILE A 264 21.55 7.92 20.72
CA ILE A 264 20.66 8.03 19.56
C ILE A 264 21.28 9.02 18.55
N ARG A 265 21.50 8.56 17.33
CA ARG A 265 21.94 9.40 16.21
C ARG A 265 20.73 10.09 15.60
N PRO A 266 20.77 11.42 15.41
CA PRO A 266 19.68 12.12 14.77
C PRO A 266 19.56 11.69 13.31
N VAL A 267 18.35 11.47 12.85
CA VAL A 267 18.00 11.45 11.43
C VAL A 267 17.70 12.90 11.06
N VAL A 268 18.36 13.38 10.01
CA VAL A 268 18.10 14.69 9.40
C VAL A 268 17.40 14.37 8.06
N VAL A 269 16.24 14.94 7.86
CA VAL A 269 15.40 14.73 6.67
C VAL A 269 15.31 16.07 5.91
#